data_724f2b4768b6550fe7e00d36a6bd7673
#
_entry.id   724f2b4768b6550fe7e00d36a6bd7673
#
_cell.length_a   1.000
_cell.length_b   1.000
_cell.length_c   1.000
_cell.angle_alpha   90.00
_cell.angle_beta   90.00
_cell.angle_gamma   90.00
#
_symmetry.space_group_name_H-M   'P 1'
#
loop_
_entity.id
_entity.type
_entity.pdbx_description
1 polymer ?
#
loop_
_entity_poly.entity_id
_entity_poly.type
_entity_poly.pdbx_seq_one_letter_code
_entity_poly.pdbx_strand_id
1 'polypeptide(L)'
;MIGRRTSLARRRGGNTVARREEEAQELRWSLFRRSKRDRDGAKREPAHPARDAGGEAVRSGVPPEILRQVKLIELRTRGLVNSLFTGEYRSTFKGQGMEFSEVREYQPGDEVRTIDWNVTARMRRPFVKRYIEERELTVMIAVDLSGSERFGTVRRFKSELATELAAVLAMSAVRNNDRVGIVLFTDRIEYVLPPRKGRKHVLRILRDILTFQPAGRGTDIAGVTNHLARTLSQKTIIFLISDFDAPNIERPLKVLAQRHDVVAVTVEDPSERELPDIGLARFVDPETGQTFEIDTSSSRVRTDYQKQVNVEREARKHLLRRLAIDEVPVRTDGNYIEPLLKFFRKRETQRGRGR
;
A
#
# COMPACT_ATOMS: atom_id res chain seq x y z
N MET A 1 -31.75 9.51 -78.37
CA MET A 1 -30.32 9.96 -78.36
C MET A 1 -30.08 10.79 -77.17
N ILE A 2 -29.07 10.45 -76.43
CA ILE A 2 -28.21 11.28 -75.51
C ILE A 2 -28.94 11.87 -74.31
N GLY A 3 -28.53 11.65 -73.06
CA GLY A 3 -27.32 11.06 -72.49
C GLY A 3 -27.42 11.10 -70.96
N ARG A 4 -26.98 10.02 -70.35
CA ARG A 4 -26.76 9.92 -68.91
C ARG A 4 -25.46 10.62 -68.53
N ARG A 5 -25.44 11.39 -67.51
CA ARG A 5 -24.35 11.71 -66.51
C ARG A 5 -24.96 12.76 -65.59
N THR A 6 -25.01 12.57 -64.24
CA THR A 6 -23.98 12.66 -63.27
C THR A 6 -24.62 12.48 -61.86
N SER A 7 -24.28 11.50 -61.12
CA SER A 7 -24.45 11.55 -59.70
C SER A 7 -23.42 10.57 -59.03
N LEU A 8 -22.20 11.04 -58.86
CA LEU A 8 -21.15 10.34 -58.15
C LEU A 8 -20.15 11.37 -57.60
N ALA A 9 -20.54 12.11 -56.60
CA ALA A 9 -19.59 12.94 -55.82
C ALA A 9 -20.20 13.46 -54.52
N ARG A 10 -20.66 12.58 -53.61
CA ARG A 10 -21.04 13.01 -52.25
C ARG A 10 -20.90 11.90 -51.17
N ARG A 11 -19.95 10.98 -51.29
CA ARG A 11 -19.71 9.95 -50.25
C ARG A 11 -18.24 9.80 -49.79
N ARG A 12 -17.37 10.76 -50.03
CA ARG A 12 -15.95 10.67 -49.59
C ARG A 12 -15.52 11.66 -48.51
N GLY A 13 -16.37 12.56 -48.03
CA GLY A 13 -16.01 13.57 -47.05
C GLY A 13 -16.24 13.16 -45.59
N GLY A 14 -17.15 12.22 -45.31
CA GLY A 14 -17.53 11.86 -43.92
C GLY A 14 -16.55 10.93 -43.21
N ASN A 15 -15.76 10.17 -43.97
CA ASN A 15 -14.90 9.15 -43.37
C ASN A 15 -13.51 9.68 -42.98
N THR A 16 -13.10 10.82 -43.48
CA THR A 16 -11.80 11.46 -43.20
C THR A 16 -11.81 12.30 -41.93
N VAL A 17 -12.95 12.88 -41.56
CA VAL A 17 -13.08 13.67 -40.34
C VAL A 17 -13.17 12.75 -39.14
N ALA A 18 -14.02 11.71 -39.20
CA ALA A 18 -14.14 10.71 -38.14
C ALA A 18 -12.81 9.96 -37.89
N ARG A 19 -12.08 9.63 -38.97
CA ARG A 19 -10.77 8.97 -38.85
C ARG A 19 -9.69 9.88 -38.25
N ARG A 20 -9.71 11.17 -38.58
CA ARG A 20 -8.82 12.18 -37.99
C ARG A 20 -9.17 12.44 -36.52
N GLU A 21 -10.43 12.38 -36.14
CA GLU A 21 -10.85 12.48 -34.73
C GLU A 21 -10.51 11.22 -33.96
N GLU A 22 -10.62 10.03 -34.53
CA GLU A 22 -10.16 8.79 -33.93
C GLU A 22 -8.63 8.75 -33.79
N GLU A 23 -7.89 9.14 -34.82
CA GLU A 23 -6.42 9.25 -34.75
C GLU A 23 -5.98 10.35 -33.76
N ALA A 24 -6.70 11.46 -33.66
CA ALA A 24 -6.43 12.50 -32.66
C ALA A 24 -6.79 12.04 -31.23
N GLN A 25 -7.83 11.23 -31.06
CA GLN A 25 -8.19 10.62 -29.79
C GLN A 25 -7.19 9.52 -29.37
N GLU A 26 -6.80 8.65 -30.29
CA GLU A 26 -5.74 7.65 -30.02
C GLU A 26 -4.39 8.31 -29.72
N LEU A 27 -4.04 9.41 -30.39
CA LEU A 27 -2.86 10.22 -30.07
C LEU A 27 -2.97 10.88 -28.69
N ARG A 28 -4.13 11.41 -28.31
CA ARG A 28 -4.38 11.99 -26.99
C ARG A 28 -4.27 10.92 -25.88
N TRP A 29 -4.86 9.75 -26.09
CA TRP A 29 -4.75 8.62 -25.17
C TRP A 29 -3.36 8.00 -25.17
N SER A 30 -2.65 7.99 -26.30
CA SER A 30 -1.26 7.54 -26.37
C SER A 30 -0.31 8.52 -25.68
N LEU A 31 -0.61 9.82 -25.68
CA LEU A 31 0.15 10.83 -24.93
C LEU A 31 -0.08 10.70 -23.42
N PHE A 32 -1.30 10.39 -22.99
CA PHE A 32 -1.60 10.06 -21.59
C PHE A 32 -0.86 8.77 -21.15
N ARG A 33 -0.75 7.78 -22.06
CA ARG A 33 0.07 6.57 -21.83
C ARG A 33 1.57 6.82 -21.98
N ARG A 34 2.01 7.72 -22.87
CA ARG A 34 3.44 8.05 -23.03
C ARG A 34 4.00 8.77 -21.82
N SER A 35 3.24 9.65 -21.20
CA SER A 35 3.61 10.25 -19.90
C SER A 35 3.96 9.18 -18.84
N LYS A 36 3.28 8.01 -18.89
CA LYS A 36 3.61 6.85 -18.04
C LYS A 36 4.77 5.98 -18.58
N ARG A 37 4.98 5.91 -19.91
CA ARG A 37 6.03 5.06 -20.54
C ARG A 37 7.38 5.73 -20.70
N ASP A 38 7.43 7.04 -20.90
CA ASP A 38 8.70 7.78 -21.12
C ASP A 38 9.56 7.89 -19.85
N ARG A 39 9.04 7.46 -18.69
CA ARG A 39 9.86 7.24 -17.46
C ARG A 39 10.87 6.11 -17.62
N ASP A 40 10.68 5.18 -18.55
CA ASP A 40 11.57 4.02 -18.72
C ASP A 40 12.85 4.34 -19.54
N GLY A 41 12.92 5.49 -20.21
CA GLY A 41 14.01 5.86 -21.12
C GLY A 41 15.09 6.78 -20.57
N ALA A 42 14.87 7.40 -19.42
CA ALA A 42 15.86 8.26 -18.80
C ALA A 42 16.93 7.40 -18.08
N LYS A 43 18.12 7.31 -18.66
CA LYS A 43 19.30 6.72 -18.01
C LYS A 43 19.49 7.42 -16.66
N ARG A 44 19.21 6.71 -15.57
CA ARG A 44 19.50 7.16 -14.21
C ARG A 44 21.00 7.08 -13.99
N GLU A 45 21.65 8.18 -13.71
CA GLU A 45 22.95 8.18 -13.06
C GLU A 45 22.84 7.46 -11.71
N PRO A 46 23.83 6.63 -11.33
CA PRO A 46 23.79 5.92 -10.05
C PRO A 46 23.81 6.95 -8.91
N ALA A 47 22.74 6.98 -8.14
CA ALA A 47 22.68 7.78 -6.93
C ALA A 47 23.81 7.38 -5.98
N HIS A 48 24.63 8.33 -5.58
CA HIS A 48 25.61 8.17 -4.50
C HIS A 48 24.92 7.63 -3.24
N PRO A 49 25.58 6.75 -2.47
CA PRO A 49 25.05 6.28 -1.20
C PRO A 49 24.82 7.50 -0.30
N ALA A 50 23.60 7.59 0.24
CA ALA A 50 23.26 8.61 1.21
C ALA A 50 24.26 8.52 2.37
N ARG A 51 25.10 9.53 2.50
CA ARG A 51 25.87 9.76 3.71
C ARG A 51 24.86 9.95 4.84
N ASP A 52 25.09 9.27 5.96
CA ASP A 52 24.45 9.56 7.21
C ASP A 52 24.47 11.07 7.46
N ALA A 53 23.39 11.74 7.12
CA ALA A 53 23.16 13.09 7.54
C ALA A 53 22.81 13.02 9.03
N GLY A 54 23.83 13.02 9.87
CA GLY A 54 23.75 13.44 11.26
C GLY A 54 23.28 14.89 11.26
N GLY A 55 21.99 15.08 10.94
CA GLY A 55 21.34 16.37 11.02
C GLY A 55 21.25 16.75 12.48
N GLU A 56 21.86 17.85 12.83
CA GLU A 56 21.63 18.61 14.05
C GLU A 56 20.13 18.62 14.34
N ALA A 57 19.75 18.04 15.44
CA ALA A 57 18.39 18.07 15.94
C ALA A 57 18.04 19.54 16.22
N VAL A 58 17.37 20.15 15.26
CA VAL A 58 16.66 21.40 15.48
C VAL A 58 15.66 21.10 16.61
N ARG A 59 15.95 21.59 17.80
CA ARG A 59 15.07 21.60 18.97
C ARG A 59 13.94 22.62 18.74
N SER A 60 13.22 22.55 17.67
CA SER A 60 11.94 23.22 17.50
C SER A 60 10.86 22.28 18.03
N GLY A 61 10.18 22.70 19.10
CA GLY A 61 9.09 21.92 19.68
C GLY A 61 8.05 21.60 18.59
N VAL A 62 7.54 20.36 18.60
CA VAL A 62 6.48 19.95 17.68
C VAL A 62 5.30 20.91 17.83
N PRO A 63 4.74 21.48 16.74
CA PRO A 63 3.61 22.40 16.82
C PRO A 63 2.45 21.80 17.62
N PRO A 64 1.78 22.58 18.49
CA PRO A 64 0.67 22.09 19.32
C PRO A 64 -0.45 21.42 18.49
N GLU A 65 -0.65 21.89 17.26
CA GLU A 65 -1.64 21.36 16.30
C GLU A 65 -1.33 19.92 15.94
N ILE A 66 -0.07 19.60 15.66
CA ILE A 66 0.39 18.23 15.33
C ILE A 66 0.20 17.31 16.54
N LEU A 67 0.54 17.79 17.73
CA LEU A 67 0.31 17.01 18.96
C LEU A 67 -1.19 16.72 19.19
N ARG A 68 -2.06 17.69 18.87
CA ARG A 68 -3.52 17.51 18.92
C ARG A 68 -3.98 16.49 17.88
N GLN A 69 -3.48 16.55 16.65
CA GLN A 69 -3.81 15.60 15.58
C GLN A 69 -3.35 14.19 15.95
N VAL A 70 -2.11 14.01 16.41
CA VAL A 70 -1.59 12.72 16.90
C VAL A 70 -2.49 12.15 17.99
N LYS A 71 -2.88 12.98 18.97
CA LYS A 71 -3.76 12.56 20.07
C LYS A 71 -5.18 12.21 19.58
N LEU A 72 -5.72 12.96 18.64
CA LEU A 72 -7.01 12.67 18.01
C LEU A 72 -7.00 11.36 17.25
N ILE A 73 -5.97 11.12 16.44
CA ILE A 73 -5.78 9.85 15.73
C ILE A 73 -5.63 8.71 16.72
N GLU A 74 -4.78 8.86 17.75
CA GLU A 74 -4.63 7.87 18.81
C GLU A 74 -5.97 7.54 19.50
N LEU A 75 -6.77 8.54 19.83
CA LEU A 75 -8.07 8.33 20.50
C LEU A 75 -9.08 7.63 19.58
N ARG A 76 -9.17 8.05 18.33
CA ARG A 76 -10.05 7.42 17.33
C ARG A 76 -9.66 5.97 17.07
N THR A 77 -8.36 5.72 16.86
CA THR A 77 -7.84 4.38 16.57
C THR A 77 -7.87 3.47 17.77
N ARG A 78 -7.69 3.99 19.00
CA ARG A 78 -7.72 3.18 20.23
C ARG A 78 -9.05 2.46 20.42
N GLY A 79 -10.18 3.13 20.20
CA GLY A 79 -11.51 2.52 20.27
C GLY A 79 -11.65 1.38 19.25
N LEU A 80 -11.22 1.62 18.02
CA LEU A 80 -11.26 0.67 16.93
C LEU A 80 -10.34 -0.54 17.16
N VAL A 81 -9.10 -0.29 17.58
CA VAL A 81 -8.12 -1.33 17.88
C VAL A 81 -8.59 -2.16 19.08
N ASN A 82 -9.21 -1.54 20.09
CA ASN A 82 -9.70 -2.23 21.27
C ASN A 82 -10.84 -3.20 20.99
N SER A 83 -11.79 -2.78 20.19
CA SER A 83 -13.03 -3.55 19.95
C SER A 83 -12.92 -4.54 18.79
N LEU A 84 -12.08 -4.26 17.80
CA LEU A 84 -12.17 -4.95 16.52
C LEU A 84 -10.88 -5.70 16.11
N PHE A 85 -9.70 -5.21 16.52
CA PHE A 85 -8.44 -5.73 15.95
C PHE A 85 -7.64 -6.67 16.86
N THR A 86 -7.88 -6.72 18.18
CA THR A 86 -7.00 -7.44 19.11
C THR A 86 -7.00 -8.96 18.88
N GLY A 87 -8.18 -9.55 18.66
CA GLY A 87 -8.30 -11.00 18.41
C GLY A 87 -7.95 -11.37 16.97
N GLU A 88 -8.52 -10.64 16.03
CA GLU A 88 -8.42 -10.94 14.59
C GLU A 88 -7.00 -10.70 14.03
N TYR A 89 -6.31 -9.65 14.48
CA TYR A 89 -4.92 -9.39 14.10
C TYR A 89 -3.99 -10.51 14.61
N ARG A 90 -4.09 -10.88 15.90
CA ARG A 90 -3.24 -11.90 16.51
C ARG A 90 -3.45 -13.27 15.87
N SER A 91 -4.68 -13.66 15.60
CA SER A 91 -5.00 -14.93 14.93
C SER A 91 -4.51 -14.97 13.48
N THR A 92 -4.54 -13.82 12.79
CA THR A 92 -4.14 -13.68 11.40
C THR A 92 -2.64 -13.85 11.17
N PHE A 93 -1.81 -13.35 12.09
CA PHE A 93 -0.36 -13.27 11.92
C PHE A 93 0.43 -14.12 12.93
N LYS A 94 -0.11 -15.25 13.41
CA LYS A 94 0.64 -16.15 14.31
C LYS A 94 2.03 -16.47 13.74
N GLY A 95 3.06 -16.14 14.50
CA GLY A 95 4.44 -16.44 14.14
C GLY A 95 4.72 -17.95 14.20
N GLN A 96 5.59 -18.43 13.32
CA GLN A 96 6.14 -19.79 13.42
C GLN A 96 7.36 -19.78 14.35
N GLY A 97 7.18 -19.97 15.64
CA GLY A 97 8.28 -20.12 16.58
C GLY A 97 7.81 -20.45 17.97
N MET A 98 8.56 -21.34 18.53
CA MET A 98 8.34 -21.80 19.90
C MET A 98 9.24 -20.99 20.84
N GLU A 99 8.66 -20.19 21.73
CA GLU A 99 9.37 -19.58 22.84
C GLU A 99 9.25 -20.47 24.05
N PHE A 100 10.38 -20.66 24.76
CA PHE A 100 10.38 -21.41 26.00
C PHE A 100 9.48 -20.69 27.02
N SER A 101 8.47 -21.39 27.54
CA SER A 101 7.53 -20.84 28.50
C SER A 101 7.87 -21.24 29.92
N GLU A 102 7.93 -22.54 30.16
CA GLU A 102 8.13 -23.11 31.49
C GLU A 102 8.63 -24.54 31.39
N VAL A 103 9.11 -25.04 32.52
CA VAL A 103 9.42 -26.46 32.71
C VAL A 103 8.35 -27.04 33.62
N ARG A 104 7.67 -28.09 33.18
CA ARG A 104 6.72 -28.83 34.02
C ARG A 104 7.13 -30.30 34.15
N GLU A 105 6.61 -30.97 35.13
CA GLU A 105 6.83 -32.41 35.30
C GLU A 105 6.25 -33.17 34.11
N TYR A 106 6.99 -34.18 33.62
CA TYR A 106 6.58 -35.05 32.50
C TYR A 106 5.30 -35.80 32.84
N GLN A 107 4.38 -35.85 31.91
CA GLN A 107 3.17 -36.65 31.99
C GLN A 107 3.18 -37.74 30.90
N PRO A 108 2.64 -38.93 31.17
CA PRO A 108 2.49 -39.96 30.11
C PRO A 108 1.75 -39.40 28.89
N GLY A 109 2.38 -39.46 27.70
CA GLY A 109 1.91 -38.86 26.48
C GLY A 109 2.68 -37.65 25.97
N ASP A 110 3.57 -37.08 26.81
CA ASP A 110 4.46 -36.01 26.37
C ASP A 110 5.56 -36.55 25.44
N GLU A 111 5.98 -35.72 24.49
CA GLU A 111 7.05 -36.08 23.57
C GLU A 111 8.40 -36.12 24.29
N VAL A 112 9.06 -37.28 24.30
CA VAL A 112 10.34 -37.54 24.98
C VAL A 112 11.44 -36.55 24.55
N ARG A 113 11.36 -36.05 23.30
CA ARG A 113 12.32 -35.05 22.78
C ARG A 113 12.26 -33.70 23.47
N THR A 114 11.17 -33.39 24.17
CA THR A 114 10.97 -32.14 24.89
C THR A 114 11.50 -32.21 26.33
N ILE A 115 12.04 -33.33 26.78
CA ILE A 115 12.60 -33.50 28.11
C ILE A 115 13.82 -32.58 28.29
N ASP A 116 13.80 -31.79 29.38
CA ASP A 116 14.96 -31.02 29.83
C ASP A 116 15.83 -31.89 30.73
N TRP A 117 16.86 -32.50 30.18
CA TRP A 117 17.76 -33.37 30.91
C TRP A 117 18.54 -32.67 32.02
N ASN A 118 18.78 -31.35 31.90
CA ASN A 118 19.48 -30.58 32.91
C ASN A 118 18.62 -30.38 34.19
N VAL A 119 17.34 -30.04 34.00
CA VAL A 119 16.38 -29.91 35.10
C VAL A 119 16.05 -31.28 35.69
N THR A 120 15.83 -32.28 34.84
CA THR A 120 15.57 -33.67 35.22
C THR A 120 16.68 -34.22 36.12
N ALA A 121 17.95 -33.99 35.78
CA ALA A 121 19.08 -34.43 36.57
C ALA A 121 19.13 -33.78 37.97
N ARG A 122 18.74 -32.52 38.09
CA ARG A 122 18.71 -31.78 39.37
C ARG A 122 17.53 -32.18 40.25
N MET A 123 16.37 -32.35 39.63
CA MET A 123 15.11 -32.60 40.35
C MET A 123 14.82 -34.09 40.56
N ARG A 124 15.60 -34.99 39.96
CA ARG A 124 15.45 -36.46 39.99
C ARG A 124 14.09 -36.97 39.54
N ARG A 125 13.38 -36.18 38.72
CA ARG A 125 12.12 -36.52 38.07
C ARG A 125 12.17 -35.94 36.67
N PRO A 126 11.54 -36.58 35.68
CA PRO A 126 11.55 -36.08 34.30
C PRO A 126 10.74 -34.78 34.18
N PHE A 127 11.34 -33.78 33.60
CA PHE A 127 10.72 -32.48 33.28
C PHE A 127 10.75 -32.24 31.79
N VAL A 128 9.66 -31.66 31.25
CA VAL A 128 9.53 -31.28 29.86
C VAL A 128 9.52 -29.77 29.68
N LYS A 129 10.19 -29.31 28.63
CA LYS A 129 10.14 -27.92 28.22
C LYS A 129 8.80 -27.69 27.55
N ARG A 130 8.00 -26.79 28.10
CA ARG A 130 6.80 -26.32 27.45
C ARG A 130 7.15 -25.09 26.65
N TYR A 131 6.84 -25.14 25.38
CA TYR A 131 7.00 -24.02 24.49
C TYR A 131 5.64 -23.40 24.21
N ILE A 132 5.54 -22.08 24.32
CA ILE A 132 4.37 -21.34 23.88
C ILE A 132 4.73 -20.72 22.52
N GLU A 133 3.84 -20.87 21.55
CA GLU A 133 3.98 -20.25 20.23
C GLU A 133 3.69 -18.75 20.36
N GLU A 134 4.65 -18.00 20.93
CA GLU A 134 4.55 -16.55 21.04
C GLU A 134 5.75 -15.92 20.35
N ARG A 135 5.59 -15.58 19.07
CA ARG A 135 6.57 -14.78 18.35
C ARG A 135 6.09 -13.37 18.20
N GLU A 136 6.99 -12.46 18.62
CA GLU A 136 6.92 -11.06 18.22
C GLU A 136 6.96 -10.97 16.71
N LEU A 137 5.94 -10.39 16.13
CA LEU A 137 5.92 -10.10 14.71
C LEU A 137 6.68 -8.80 14.44
N THR A 138 7.25 -8.72 13.28
CA THR A 138 7.79 -7.46 12.75
C THR A 138 6.85 -6.97 11.65
N VAL A 139 6.40 -5.74 11.77
CA VAL A 139 5.52 -5.07 10.82
C VAL A 139 6.26 -3.89 10.21
N MET A 140 6.23 -3.79 8.90
CA MET A 140 6.73 -2.63 8.16
C MET A 140 5.57 -2.01 7.39
N ILE A 141 5.34 -0.73 7.57
CA ILE A 141 4.31 0.02 6.86
C ILE A 141 5.03 0.91 5.84
N ALA A 142 4.82 0.64 4.56
CA ALA A 142 5.34 1.46 3.47
C ALA A 142 4.20 2.34 2.94
N VAL A 143 4.36 3.66 3.02
CA VAL A 143 3.33 4.63 2.66
C VAL A 143 3.81 5.45 1.47
N ASP A 144 3.02 5.42 0.42
CA ASP A 144 3.17 6.27 -0.74
C ASP A 144 2.75 7.71 -0.41
N LEU A 145 3.61 8.67 -0.72
CA LEU A 145 3.36 10.10 -0.54
C LEU A 145 3.53 10.87 -1.87
N SER A 146 3.39 10.19 -3.00
CA SER A 146 3.45 10.76 -4.33
C SER A 146 2.39 11.84 -4.57
N GLY A 147 2.50 12.52 -5.70
CA GLY A 147 1.55 13.58 -6.06
C GLY A 147 0.11 13.09 -6.18
N SER A 148 -0.09 11.85 -6.66
CA SER A 148 -1.40 11.22 -6.79
C SER A 148 -2.11 11.02 -5.43
N GLU A 149 -1.35 10.83 -4.35
CA GLU A 149 -1.90 10.69 -3.01
C GLU A 149 -2.42 12.01 -2.41
N ARG A 150 -2.07 13.17 -2.99
CA ARG A 150 -2.61 14.48 -2.61
C ARG A 150 -3.97 14.77 -3.26
N PHE A 151 -4.50 13.81 -4.01
CA PHE A 151 -5.83 13.90 -4.62
C PHE A 151 -6.91 13.39 -3.65
N GLY A 152 -8.06 14.02 -3.68
CA GLY A 152 -9.23 13.61 -2.91
C GLY A 152 -10.34 14.65 -3.07
N THR A 153 -11.57 14.19 -3.36
CA THR A 153 -12.63 15.08 -3.82
C THR A 153 -13.84 15.18 -2.90
N VAL A 154 -14.14 14.14 -2.08
CA VAL A 154 -15.44 14.09 -1.40
C VAL A 154 -15.36 14.34 0.09
N ARG A 155 -14.46 13.67 0.82
CA ARG A 155 -14.39 13.76 2.28
C ARG A 155 -12.99 14.01 2.83
N ARG A 156 -11.96 13.45 2.18
CA ARG A 156 -10.55 13.51 2.63
C ARG A 156 -9.61 13.21 1.47
N PHE A 157 -8.36 13.63 1.62
CA PHE A 157 -7.30 13.27 0.68
C PHE A 157 -6.87 11.81 0.88
N LYS A 158 -6.35 11.17 -0.18
CA LYS A 158 -5.77 9.83 -0.09
C LYS A 158 -4.65 9.78 0.96
N SER A 159 -3.80 10.80 1.02
CA SER A 159 -2.73 10.93 2.03
C SER A 159 -3.23 10.95 3.47
N GLU A 160 -4.37 11.59 3.73
CA GLU A 160 -5.02 11.56 5.05
C GLU A 160 -5.50 10.15 5.40
N LEU A 161 -6.14 9.48 4.43
CA LEU A 161 -6.58 8.10 4.58
C LEU A 161 -5.39 7.15 4.81
N ALA A 162 -4.31 7.28 4.02
CA ALA A 162 -3.10 6.49 4.17
C ALA A 162 -2.46 6.69 5.57
N THR A 163 -2.47 7.93 6.08
CA THR A 163 -2.00 8.26 7.43
C THR A 163 -2.87 7.60 8.51
N GLU A 164 -4.19 7.66 8.40
CA GLU A 164 -5.11 6.99 9.34
C GLU A 164 -4.94 5.48 9.32
N LEU A 165 -4.79 4.86 8.13
CA LEU A 165 -4.52 3.44 7.96
C LEU A 165 -3.20 3.03 8.62
N ALA A 166 -2.12 3.76 8.35
CA ALA A 166 -0.83 3.53 8.97
C ALA A 166 -0.91 3.63 10.51
N ALA A 167 -1.68 4.59 11.03
CA ALA A 167 -1.92 4.75 12.45
C ALA A 167 -2.63 3.54 13.08
N VAL A 168 -3.72 3.07 12.44
CA VAL A 168 -4.48 1.90 12.92
C VAL A 168 -3.60 0.66 12.94
N LEU A 169 -2.84 0.41 11.87
CA LEU A 169 -1.95 -0.74 11.75
C LEU A 169 -0.81 -0.67 12.79
N ALA A 170 -0.19 0.50 12.96
CA ALA A 170 0.89 0.70 13.92
C ALA A 170 0.41 0.53 15.37
N MET A 171 -0.77 1.09 15.71
CA MET A 171 -1.36 0.93 17.05
C MET A 171 -1.77 -0.52 17.32
N SER A 172 -2.27 -1.24 16.29
CA SER A 172 -2.60 -2.65 16.40
C SER A 172 -1.36 -3.50 16.69
N ALA A 173 -0.26 -3.24 15.98
CA ALA A 173 1.02 -3.93 16.20
C ALA A 173 1.55 -3.74 17.65
N VAL A 174 1.57 -2.48 18.13
CA VAL A 174 2.03 -2.21 19.52
C VAL A 174 1.18 -2.89 20.56
N ARG A 175 -0.13 -2.94 20.36
CA ARG A 175 -1.03 -3.60 21.31
C ARG A 175 -0.77 -5.10 21.41
N ASN A 176 -0.33 -5.71 20.32
CA ASN A 176 0.07 -7.10 20.27
C ASN A 176 1.55 -7.31 20.65
N ASN A 177 2.23 -6.28 21.17
CA ASN A 177 3.66 -6.28 21.54
C ASN A 177 4.60 -6.56 20.36
N ASP A 178 4.16 -6.28 19.12
CA ASP A 178 4.94 -6.43 17.90
C ASP A 178 5.88 -5.24 17.66
N ARG A 179 6.88 -5.45 16.81
CA ARG A 179 7.76 -4.39 16.31
C ARG A 179 7.13 -3.73 15.10
N VAL A 180 7.10 -2.41 15.04
CA VAL A 180 6.58 -1.68 13.89
C VAL A 180 7.57 -0.64 13.41
N GLY A 181 7.78 -0.59 12.10
CA GLY A 181 8.56 0.42 11.40
C GLY A 181 7.76 1.05 10.27
N ILE A 182 8.29 2.13 9.70
CA ILE A 182 7.67 2.83 8.59
C ILE A 182 8.69 3.21 7.53
N VAL A 183 8.26 3.17 6.27
CA VAL A 183 8.95 3.76 5.12
C VAL A 183 8.00 4.72 4.42
N LEU A 184 8.40 5.96 4.25
CA LEU A 184 7.71 6.93 3.41
C LEU A 184 8.46 7.05 2.09
N PHE A 185 7.75 6.99 0.98
CA PHE A 185 8.37 7.01 -0.34
C PHE A 185 7.55 7.81 -1.36
N THR A 186 8.23 8.22 -2.40
CA THR A 186 7.71 8.86 -3.61
C THR A 186 8.40 8.19 -4.82
N ASP A 187 8.97 8.94 -5.75
CA ASP A 187 9.93 8.46 -6.75
C ASP A 187 11.27 8.03 -6.13
N ARG A 188 11.40 8.18 -4.81
CA ARG A 188 12.55 7.79 -3.98
C ARG A 188 12.10 7.40 -2.59
N ILE A 189 13.02 6.80 -1.81
CA ILE A 189 12.79 6.61 -0.38
C ILE A 189 13.06 7.95 0.31
N GLU A 190 12.04 8.50 0.93
CA GLU A 190 12.08 9.79 1.59
C GLU A 190 12.45 9.67 3.07
N TYR A 191 11.91 8.66 3.74
CA TYR A 191 12.13 8.48 5.18
C TYR A 191 12.01 7.02 5.57
N VAL A 192 12.88 6.56 6.47
CA VAL A 192 12.86 5.21 7.04
C VAL A 192 12.98 5.28 8.54
N LEU A 193 12.04 4.67 9.23
CA LEU A 193 12.11 4.42 10.68
C LEU A 193 12.10 2.91 10.93
N PRO A 194 13.20 2.32 11.44
CA PRO A 194 13.30 0.88 11.60
C PRO A 194 12.31 0.33 12.63
N PRO A 195 11.94 -0.96 12.53
CA PRO A 195 10.96 -1.58 13.42
C PRO A 195 11.43 -1.58 14.88
N ARG A 196 10.63 -1.00 15.78
CA ARG A 196 10.83 -1.00 17.23
C ARG A 196 9.52 -1.20 17.95
N LYS A 197 9.61 -1.59 19.23
CA LYS A 197 8.44 -1.74 20.10
C LYS A 197 8.07 -0.47 20.83
N GLY A 198 6.87 -0.48 21.33
CA GLY A 198 6.39 0.42 22.36
C GLY A 198 5.64 1.65 21.85
N ARG A 199 4.73 2.13 22.70
CA ARG A 199 3.82 3.23 22.39
C ARG A 199 4.56 4.52 21.99
N LYS A 200 5.68 4.83 22.65
CA LYS A 200 6.46 6.05 22.32
C LYS A 200 6.98 6.02 20.88
N HIS A 201 7.38 4.84 20.41
CA HIS A 201 7.84 4.67 19.04
C HIS A 201 6.70 4.87 18.02
N VAL A 202 5.50 4.34 18.29
CA VAL A 202 4.34 4.55 17.42
C VAL A 202 3.89 6.01 17.41
N LEU A 203 3.89 6.69 18.55
CA LEU A 203 3.59 8.13 18.58
C LEU A 203 4.59 8.94 17.76
N ARG A 204 5.87 8.50 17.72
CA ARG A 204 6.86 9.07 16.81
C ARG A 204 6.51 8.82 15.34
N ILE A 205 6.14 7.57 14.98
CA ILE A 205 5.69 7.24 13.62
C ILE A 205 4.55 8.17 13.20
N LEU A 206 3.51 8.32 14.03
CA LEU A 206 2.36 9.17 13.73
C LEU A 206 2.76 10.65 13.54
N ARG A 207 3.61 11.17 14.43
CA ARG A 207 4.13 12.51 14.30
C ARG A 207 4.88 12.68 12.99
N ASP A 208 5.81 11.75 12.71
CA ASP A 208 6.69 11.84 11.56
C ASP A 208 5.88 11.78 10.24
N ILE A 209 4.84 10.94 10.14
CA ILE A 209 3.95 10.93 8.96
C ILE A 209 3.22 12.28 8.80
N LEU A 210 2.66 12.81 9.89
CA LEU A 210 1.86 14.04 9.86
C LEU A 210 2.68 15.31 9.56
N THR A 211 3.97 15.29 9.91
CA THR A 211 4.85 16.45 9.70
C THR A 211 5.69 16.32 8.44
N PHE A 212 5.70 15.13 7.82
CA PHE A 212 6.56 14.88 6.68
C PHE A 212 6.10 15.62 5.43
N GLN A 213 7.03 16.28 4.78
CA GLN A 213 6.81 16.95 3.50
C GLN A 213 7.70 16.25 2.45
N PRO A 214 7.10 15.49 1.54
CA PRO A 214 7.88 14.78 0.52
C PRO A 214 8.50 15.75 -0.48
N ALA A 215 9.74 15.46 -0.86
CA ALA A 215 10.48 16.23 -1.87
C ALA A 215 10.14 15.74 -3.29
N GLY A 216 9.89 14.44 -3.45
CA GLY A 216 9.49 13.83 -4.72
C GLY A 216 8.00 14.01 -5.02
N ARG A 217 7.61 13.72 -6.28
CA ARG A 217 6.22 13.78 -6.73
C ARG A 217 5.75 12.51 -7.41
N GLY A 218 6.65 11.76 -8.04
CA GLY A 218 6.35 10.51 -8.72
C GLY A 218 6.27 9.32 -7.76
N THR A 219 5.99 8.12 -8.28
CA THR A 219 5.83 6.88 -7.52
C THR A 219 6.86 5.84 -7.96
N ASP A 220 7.70 5.31 -7.04
CA ASP A 220 8.66 4.21 -7.31
C ASP A 220 8.42 3.03 -6.37
N ILE A 221 7.37 2.26 -6.64
CA ILE A 221 7.07 1.02 -5.90
C ILE A 221 8.20 0.00 -6.07
N ALA A 222 8.83 -0.05 -7.24
CA ALA A 222 9.93 -0.97 -7.50
C ALA A 222 11.15 -0.66 -6.61
N GLY A 223 11.49 0.60 -6.45
CA GLY A 223 12.58 1.06 -5.57
C GLY A 223 12.34 0.71 -4.12
N VAL A 224 11.15 1.03 -3.57
CA VAL A 224 10.84 0.74 -2.16
C VAL A 224 10.78 -0.76 -1.88
N THR A 225 10.19 -1.56 -2.77
CA THR A 225 10.14 -3.02 -2.60
C THR A 225 11.53 -3.66 -2.65
N ASN A 226 12.41 -3.21 -3.54
CA ASN A 226 13.80 -3.65 -3.58
C ASN A 226 14.58 -3.24 -2.33
N HIS A 227 14.35 -2.04 -1.80
CA HIS A 227 14.96 -1.59 -0.55
C HIS A 227 14.53 -2.48 0.62
N LEU A 228 13.23 -2.72 0.77
CA LEU A 228 12.70 -3.58 1.83
C LEU A 228 13.24 -5.00 1.74
N ALA A 229 13.30 -5.58 0.54
CA ALA A 229 13.85 -6.92 0.32
C ALA A 229 15.33 -7.05 0.69
N ARG A 230 16.12 -5.96 0.62
CA ARG A 230 17.54 -5.93 1.01
C ARG A 230 17.73 -5.65 2.50
N THR A 231 16.91 -4.79 3.08
CA THR A 231 17.09 -4.27 4.45
C THR A 231 16.50 -5.20 5.50
N LEU A 232 15.39 -5.87 5.18
CA LEU A 232 14.71 -6.76 6.10
C LEU A 232 15.31 -8.16 6.06
N SER A 233 16.00 -8.56 7.13
CA SER A 233 16.65 -9.87 7.25
C SER A 233 15.70 -10.98 7.73
N GLN A 234 14.66 -10.63 8.49
CA GLN A 234 13.68 -11.56 9.03
C GLN A 234 12.35 -11.48 8.30
N LYS A 235 11.57 -12.57 8.31
CA LYS A 235 10.23 -12.57 7.75
C LYS A 235 9.38 -11.49 8.42
N THR A 236 8.92 -10.55 7.64
CA THR A 236 8.22 -9.33 8.08
C THR A 236 6.86 -9.26 7.40
N ILE A 237 5.86 -8.73 8.10
CA ILE A 237 4.58 -8.37 7.51
C ILE A 237 4.74 -6.97 6.94
N ILE A 238 4.46 -6.80 5.65
CA ILE A 238 4.64 -5.53 4.96
C ILE A 238 3.28 -5.05 4.46
N PHE A 239 2.79 -3.95 5.01
CA PHE A 239 1.64 -3.24 4.47
C PHE A 239 2.16 -2.17 3.51
N LEU A 240 1.90 -2.35 2.24
CA LEU A 240 2.23 -1.38 1.20
C LEU A 240 0.96 -0.59 0.85
N ILE A 241 0.93 0.67 1.25
CA ILE A 241 -0.21 1.59 1.08
C ILE A 241 0.10 2.51 -0.10
N SER A 242 -0.63 2.35 -1.20
CA SER A 242 -0.44 3.10 -2.46
C SER A 242 -1.68 2.88 -3.36
N ASP A 243 -1.85 3.64 -4.41
CA ASP A 243 -2.80 3.36 -5.49
C ASP A 243 -2.28 2.29 -6.47
N PHE A 244 -1.00 1.93 -6.38
CA PHE A 244 -0.32 0.95 -7.25
C PHE A 244 -0.31 1.34 -8.73
N ASP A 245 -0.38 2.62 -9.02
CA ASP A 245 -0.27 3.14 -10.39
C ASP A 245 1.19 3.43 -10.75
N ALA A 246 1.98 2.38 -10.89
CA ALA A 246 3.39 2.47 -11.25
C ALA A 246 3.78 1.33 -12.22
N PRO A 247 4.71 1.59 -13.15
CA PRO A 247 5.18 0.58 -14.09
C PRO A 247 6.14 -0.43 -13.42
N ASN A 248 6.30 -1.60 -14.07
CA ASN A 248 7.36 -2.58 -13.75
C ASN A 248 7.39 -3.11 -12.32
N ILE A 249 6.25 -3.10 -11.60
CA ILE A 249 6.15 -3.52 -10.19
C ILE A 249 6.13 -5.04 -10.00
N GLU A 250 5.84 -5.83 -11.03
CA GLU A 250 5.62 -7.28 -10.92
C GLU A 250 6.83 -8.02 -10.34
N ARG A 251 8.00 -7.86 -10.96
CA ARG A 251 9.21 -8.58 -10.54
C ARG A 251 9.68 -8.17 -9.13
N PRO A 252 9.77 -6.89 -8.78
CA PRO A 252 10.11 -6.47 -7.42
C PRO A 252 9.11 -6.98 -6.35
N LEU A 253 7.80 -6.88 -6.59
CA LEU A 253 6.78 -7.39 -5.69
C LEU A 253 6.87 -8.91 -5.51
N LYS A 254 7.14 -9.66 -6.60
CA LYS A 254 7.35 -11.11 -6.54
C LYS A 254 8.50 -11.48 -5.61
N VAL A 255 9.65 -10.81 -5.75
CA VAL A 255 10.82 -11.05 -4.90
C VAL A 255 10.52 -10.75 -3.45
N LEU A 256 9.82 -9.63 -3.18
CA LEU A 256 9.44 -9.25 -1.82
C LEU A 256 8.47 -10.26 -1.20
N ALA A 257 7.44 -10.69 -1.95
CA ALA A 257 6.42 -11.63 -1.48
C ALA A 257 6.97 -13.04 -1.22
N GLN A 258 8.06 -13.45 -1.88
CA GLN A 258 8.72 -14.72 -1.61
C GLN A 258 9.41 -14.77 -0.23
N ARG A 259 9.84 -13.62 0.30
CA ARG A 259 10.59 -13.53 1.56
C ARG A 259 9.76 -13.01 2.72
N HIS A 260 8.75 -12.22 2.44
CA HIS A 260 7.94 -11.49 3.41
C HIS A 260 6.45 -11.73 3.17
N ASP A 261 5.62 -11.43 4.16
CA ASP A 261 4.16 -11.46 4.02
C ASP A 261 3.68 -10.06 3.58
N VAL A 262 3.40 -9.91 2.28
CA VAL A 262 3.05 -8.61 1.69
C VAL A 262 1.54 -8.47 1.59
N VAL A 263 1.03 -7.35 2.06
CA VAL A 263 -0.37 -6.93 1.95
C VAL A 263 -0.43 -5.62 1.19
N ALA A 264 -1.11 -5.61 0.06
CA ALA A 264 -1.35 -4.42 -0.74
C ALA A 264 -2.61 -3.70 -0.22
N VAL A 265 -2.45 -2.51 0.35
CA VAL A 265 -3.56 -1.64 0.74
C VAL A 265 -3.75 -0.62 -0.37
N THR A 266 -4.75 -0.86 -1.23
CA THR A 266 -5.00 -0.01 -2.40
C THR A 266 -5.92 1.14 -2.04
N VAL A 267 -5.41 2.38 -2.16
CA VAL A 267 -6.15 3.60 -1.86
C VAL A 267 -6.76 4.15 -3.15
N GLU A 268 -8.09 4.29 -3.17
CA GLU A 268 -8.83 4.74 -4.35
C GLU A 268 -9.74 5.92 -4.00
N ASP A 269 -9.82 6.90 -4.90
CA ASP A 269 -10.86 7.94 -4.84
C ASP A 269 -11.97 7.65 -5.86
N PRO A 270 -13.25 7.80 -5.50
CA PRO A 270 -14.35 7.59 -6.44
C PRO A 270 -14.26 8.42 -7.72
N SER A 271 -13.75 9.64 -7.61
CA SER A 271 -13.63 10.56 -8.76
C SER A 271 -12.55 10.15 -9.76
N GLU A 272 -11.66 9.23 -9.38
CA GLU A 272 -10.71 8.62 -10.33
C GLU A 272 -11.36 7.58 -11.22
N ARG A 273 -12.59 7.16 -10.91
CA ARG A 273 -13.31 6.14 -11.70
C ARG A 273 -14.15 6.71 -12.80
N GLU A 274 -14.69 7.89 -12.60
CA GLU A 274 -15.65 8.51 -13.50
C GLU A 274 -15.31 9.97 -13.69
N LEU A 275 -15.24 10.40 -14.97
CA LEU A 275 -15.15 11.82 -15.29
C LEU A 275 -16.51 12.48 -15.07
N PRO A 276 -16.61 13.59 -14.30
CA PRO A 276 -17.84 14.33 -14.15
C PRO A 276 -18.22 15.02 -15.47
N ASP A 277 -19.52 15.19 -15.72
CA ASP A 277 -20.04 15.96 -16.85
C ASP A 277 -20.00 17.46 -16.54
N ILE A 278 -18.88 18.11 -16.83
CA ILE A 278 -18.63 19.54 -16.54
C ILE A 278 -18.17 20.34 -17.76
N GLY A 279 -18.33 19.76 -18.97
CA GLY A 279 -17.88 20.38 -20.20
C GLY A 279 -16.38 20.26 -20.44
N LEU A 280 -15.80 21.25 -21.07
CA LEU A 280 -14.35 21.31 -21.29
C LEU A 280 -13.64 21.60 -19.98
N ALA A 281 -12.89 20.63 -19.50
CA ALA A 281 -12.17 20.71 -18.23
C ALA A 281 -10.66 20.56 -18.42
N ARG A 282 -9.91 21.31 -17.61
CA ARG A 282 -8.45 21.20 -17.57
C ARG A 282 -8.04 20.33 -16.40
N PHE A 283 -7.35 19.23 -16.70
CA PHE A 283 -6.79 18.31 -15.73
C PHE A 283 -5.28 18.50 -15.63
N VAL A 284 -4.75 18.40 -14.43
CA VAL A 284 -3.31 18.47 -14.16
C VAL A 284 -2.88 17.12 -13.64
N ASP A 285 -1.90 16.50 -14.26
CA ASP A 285 -1.25 15.31 -13.71
C ASP A 285 -0.45 15.72 -12.46
N PRO A 286 -0.80 15.23 -11.27
CA PRO A 286 -0.16 15.68 -10.03
C PRO A 286 1.29 15.23 -9.88
N GLU A 287 1.72 14.21 -10.63
CA GLU A 287 3.09 13.71 -10.60
C GLU A 287 4.02 14.43 -11.57
N THR A 288 3.56 14.69 -12.79
CA THR A 288 4.36 15.32 -13.83
C THR A 288 4.12 16.82 -13.97
N GLY A 289 2.97 17.32 -13.48
CA GLY A 289 2.53 18.69 -13.65
C GLY A 289 2.01 18.98 -15.06
N GLN A 290 1.90 17.99 -15.94
CA GLN A 290 1.37 18.16 -17.29
C GLN A 290 -0.12 18.48 -17.25
N THR A 291 -0.55 19.34 -18.16
CA THR A 291 -1.94 19.79 -18.22
C THR A 291 -2.61 19.25 -19.49
N PHE A 292 -3.83 18.71 -19.33
CA PHE A 292 -4.64 18.14 -20.40
C PHE A 292 -6.00 18.82 -20.41
N GLU A 293 -6.52 19.13 -21.59
CA GLU A 293 -7.89 19.61 -21.76
C GLU A 293 -8.74 18.46 -22.31
N ILE A 294 -9.80 18.13 -21.60
CA ILE A 294 -10.71 17.03 -21.95
C ILE A 294 -12.12 17.58 -21.99
N ASP A 295 -12.82 17.33 -23.10
CA ASP A 295 -14.25 17.60 -23.17
C ASP A 295 -15.02 16.47 -22.49
N THR A 296 -15.42 16.74 -21.26
CA THR A 296 -16.16 15.79 -20.42
C THR A 296 -17.67 15.80 -20.70
N SER A 297 -18.19 16.69 -21.57
CA SER A 297 -19.58 16.64 -22.02
C SER A 297 -19.85 15.43 -22.91
N SER A 298 -18.81 14.95 -23.61
CA SER A 298 -18.89 13.77 -24.48
C SER A 298 -19.09 12.50 -23.67
N SER A 299 -20.25 11.86 -23.79
CA SER A 299 -20.54 10.57 -23.14
C SER A 299 -19.57 9.47 -23.58
N ARG A 300 -19.09 9.52 -24.83
CA ARG A 300 -18.09 8.57 -25.34
C ARG A 300 -16.77 8.70 -24.58
N VAL A 301 -16.28 9.93 -24.37
CA VAL A 301 -15.04 10.20 -23.64
C VAL A 301 -15.15 9.66 -22.21
N ARG A 302 -16.25 9.92 -21.51
CA ARG A 302 -16.50 9.42 -20.17
C ARG A 302 -16.55 7.89 -20.11
N THR A 303 -17.24 7.27 -21.07
CA THR A 303 -17.36 5.80 -21.14
C THR A 303 -16.00 5.14 -21.44
N ASP A 304 -15.21 5.68 -22.35
CA ASP A 304 -13.92 5.12 -22.71
C ASP A 304 -12.91 5.29 -21.56
N TYR A 305 -12.93 6.41 -20.86
CA TYR A 305 -12.16 6.61 -19.62
C TYR A 305 -12.52 5.56 -18.55
N GLN A 306 -13.82 5.37 -18.29
CA GLN A 306 -14.28 4.40 -17.29
C GLN A 306 -13.87 2.96 -17.64
N LYS A 307 -13.97 2.58 -18.93
CA LYS A 307 -13.49 1.27 -19.39
C LYS A 307 -11.99 1.09 -19.13
N GLN A 308 -11.19 2.11 -19.46
CA GLN A 308 -9.75 2.06 -19.28
C GLN A 308 -9.37 1.90 -17.80
N VAL A 309 -9.95 2.69 -16.90
CA VAL A 309 -9.75 2.60 -15.46
C VAL A 309 -10.13 1.20 -14.93
N ASN A 310 -11.24 0.64 -15.41
CA ASN A 310 -11.66 -0.71 -15.03
C ASN A 310 -10.66 -1.78 -15.51
N VAL A 311 -10.13 -1.66 -16.73
CA VAL A 311 -9.10 -2.58 -17.26
C VAL A 311 -7.83 -2.53 -16.41
N GLU A 312 -7.34 -1.35 -16.08
CA GLU A 312 -6.14 -1.17 -15.25
C GLU A 312 -6.35 -1.74 -13.83
N ARG A 313 -7.52 -1.51 -13.26
CA ARG A 313 -7.89 -2.05 -11.95
C ARG A 313 -7.95 -3.58 -11.93
N GLU A 314 -8.58 -4.18 -12.93
CA GLU A 314 -8.63 -5.65 -13.03
C GLU A 314 -7.23 -6.24 -13.31
N ALA A 315 -6.40 -5.59 -14.13
CA ALA A 315 -5.03 -6.00 -14.35
C ALA A 315 -4.21 -5.97 -13.05
N ARG A 316 -4.36 -4.93 -12.20
CA ARG A 316 -3.75 -4.84 -10.86
C ARG A 316 -4.20 -6.00 -9.97
N LYS A 317 -5.51 -6.25 -9.88
CA LYS A 317 -6.04 -7.36 -9.09
C LYS A 317 -5.51 -8.72 -9.55
N HIS A 318 -5.47 -8.94 -10.87
CA HIS A 318 -4.90 -10.16 -11.44
C HIS A 318 -3.42 -10.31 -11.09
N LEU A 319 -2.64 -9.24 -11.17
CA LEU A 319 -1.24 -9.23 -10.78
C LEU A 319 -1.06 -9.63 -9.32
N LEU A 320 -1.76 -8.96 -8.40
CA LEU A 320 -1.65 -9.21 -6.95
C LEU A 320 -2.05 -10.66 -6.61
N ARG A 321 -3.14 -11.17 -7.19
CA ARG A 321 -3.57 -12.57 -7.01
C ARG A 321 -2.52 -13.57 -7.51
N ARG A 322 -1.93 -13.32 -8.69
CA ARG A 322 -0.87 -14.19 -9.25
C ARG A 322 0.38 -14.22 -8.38
N LEU A 323 0.68 -13.13 -7.69
CA LEU A 323 1.80 -13.03 -6.76
C LEU A 323 1.45 -13.53 -5.34
N ALA A 324 0.23 -14.03 -5.11
CA ALA A 324 -0.28 -14.41 -3.79
C ALA A 324 -0.21 -13.28 -2.76
N ILE A 325 -0.35 -12.03 -3.20
CA ILE A 325 -0.42 -10.84 -2.37
C ILE A 325 -1.91 -10.54 -2.10
N ASP A 326 -2.28 -10.44 -0.82
CA ASP A 326 -3.64 -10.02 -0.47
C ASP A 326 -3.83 -8.54 -0.74
N GLU A 327 -4.98 -8.21 -1.34
CA GLU A 327 -5.39 -6.83 -1.58
C GLU A 327 -6.46 -6.40 -0.57
N VAL A 328 -6.27 -5.21 0.00
CA VAL A 328 -7.23 -4.52 0.87
C VAL A 328 -7.61 -3.21 0.19
N PRO A 329 -8.70 -3.19 -0.60
CA PRO A 329 -9.15 -1.97 -1.25
C PRO A 329 -9.84 -1.05 -0.26
N VAL A 330 -9.38 0.19 -0.16
CA VAL A 330 -9.96 1.24 0.68
C VAL A 330 -10.29 2.48 -0.15
N ARG A 331 -11.36 3.18 0.23
CA ARG A 331 -11.86 4.34 -0.52
C ARG A 331 -11.89 5.58 0.36
N THR A 332 -11.62 6.74 -0.25
CA THR A 332 -11.64 8.03 0.45
C THR A 332 -13.03 8.43 0.96
N ASP A 333 -14.10 7.99 0.29
CA ASP A 333 -15.50 8.25 0.66
C ASP A 333 -16.09 7.22 1.63
N GLY A 334 -15.39 6.09 1.85
CA GLY A 334 -15.89 4.94 2.59
C GLY A 334 -15.35 4.81 4.02
N ASN A 335 -15.83 3.75 4.68
CA ASN A 335 -15.30 3.28 5.94
C ASN A 335 -14.14 2.30 5.66
N TYR A 336 -12.91 2.71 5.94
CA TYR A 336 -11.71 1.89 5.70
C TYR A 336 -11.52 0.74 6.70
N ILE A 337 -12.27 0.75 7.80
CA ILE A 337 -12.16 -0.25 8.86
C ILE A 337 -12.76 -1.57 8.40
N GLU A 338 -13.88 -1.52 7.70
CA GLU A 338 -14.59 -2.71 7.24
C GLU A 338 -13.74 -3.57 6.27
N PRO A 339 -13.08 -3.02 5.23
CA PRO A 339 -12.16 -3.79 4.39
C PRO A 339 -11.00 -4.43 5.17
N LEU A 340 -10.43 -3.73 6.15
CA LEU A 340 -9.36 -4.27 7.00
C LEU A 340 -9.87 -5.44 7.86
N LEU A 341 -11.03 -5.30 8.50
CA LEU A 341 -11.63 -6.38 9.28
C LEU A 341 -11.95 -7.59 8.43
N LYS A 342 -12.55 -7.38 7.25
CA LYS A 342 -12.84 -8.44 6.29
C LYS A 342 -11.58 -9.19 5.87
N PHE A 343 -10.48 -8.47 5.65
CA PHE A 343 -9.17 -9.05 5.34
C PHE A 343 -8.66 -9.93 6.49
N PHE A 344 -8.66 -9.44 7.73
CA PHE A 344 -8.19 -10.20 8.89
C PHE A 344 -9.04 -11.47 9.11
N ARG A 345 -10.37 -11.37 9.08
CA ARG A 345 -11.29 -12.53 9.21
C ARG A 345 -11.09 -13.57 8.11
N LYS A 346 -10.91 -13.11 6.87
CA LYS A 346 -10.65 -14.02 5.73
C LYS A 346 -9.39 -14.84 5.97
N ARG A 347 -8.30 -14.19 6.40
CA ARG A 347 -7.03 -14.89 6.68
C ARG A 347 -7.14 -15.85 7.85
N GLU A 348 -7.85 -15.49 8.91
CA GLU A 348 -8.10 -16.38 10.06
C GLU A 348 -8.83 -17.65 9.63
N THR A 349 -9.89 -17.51 8.85
CA THR A 349 -10.69 -18.64 8.34
C THR A 349 -9.88 -19.56 7.42
N GLN A 350 -9.03 -18.99 6.56
CA GLN A 350 -8.18 -19.77 5.66
C GLN A 350 -7.15 -20.63 6.41
N ARG A 351 -6.58 -20.11 7.50
CA ARG A 351 -5.64 -20.86 8.36
C ARG A 351 -6.31 -21.94 9.18
N GLY A 352 -7.56 -21.73 9.60
CA GLY A 352 -8.34 -22.73 10.33
C GLY A 352 -8.70 -23.97 9.48
N ARG A 353 -8.76 -23.82 8.16
CA ARG A 353 -9.06 -24.92 7.20
C ARG A 353 -7.83 -25.73 6.74
N GLY A 354 -6.64 -25.26 7.03
CA GLY A 354 -5.37 -25.92 6.67
C GLY A 354 -4.77 -26.81 7.79
N ARG A 355 -5.55 -27.14 8.83
CA ARG A 355 -5.19 -28.07 9.91
C ARG A 355 -5.94 -29.38 9.80
#